data_9bc09bd0c45ea1e8bef504ef21591ea4
#
_entry.id   9bc09bd0c45ea1e8bef504ef21591ea4
#
_cell.length_a   1.000
_cell.length_b   1.000
_cell.length_c   1.000
_cell.angle_alpha   90.00
_cell.angle_beta   90.00
_cell.angle_gamma   90.00
#
_symmetry.space_group_name_H-M   'P 1'
#
loop_
_entity.id
_entity.type
_entity.pdbx_description
1 polymer ?
#
loop_
_entity_poly.entity_id
_entity_poly.type
_entity_poly.pdbx_seq_one_letter_code
_entity_poly.pdbx_strand_id
1 'polypeptide(L)' 'MSDLPRPDVRLNERGHRCPMPVIAVARAAKESAAGTVIAVACTDPGAASDIPAWCEMRGVDFLGSQPEADGAVTYLVRTR' A
#
# COMPACT_ATOMS: atom_id res chain seq x y z
N MET A 1 5.63 3.28 -18.84
CA MET A 1 5.28 1.97 -18.26
C MET A 1 5.81 1.87 -16.86
N SER A 2 5.04 1.28 -15.98
CA SER A 2 5.46 1.10 -14.60
C SER A 2 6.31 -0.16 -14.45
N ASP A 3 7.42 -0.07 -13.73
CA ASP A 3 8.25 -1.23 -13.41
C ASP A 3 7.76 -1.95 -12.15
N LEU A 4 6.63 -1.49 -11.60
CA LEU A 4 6.06 -2.08 -10.39
C LEU A 4 5.44 -3.44 -10.71
N PRO A 5 5.59 -4.43 -9.81
CA PRO A 5 5.02 -5.74 -10.03
C PRO A 5 3.48 -5.70 -9.97
N ARG A 6 2.87 -6.72 -10.57
CA ARG A 6 1.42 -6.86 -10.54
C ARG A 6 0.98 -7.24 -9.11
N PRO A 7 -0.02 -6.56 -8.55
CA PRO A 7 -0.47 -6.89 -7.19
C PRO A 7 -1.27 -8.20 -7.15
N ASP A 8 -1.08 -8.92 -6.05
CA ASP A 8 -1.87 -10.10 -5.73
C ASP A 8 -3.15 -9.72 -4.98
N VAL A 9 -3.09 -8.64 -4.21
CA VAL A 9 -4.20 -8.12 -3.43
C VAL A 9 -4.35 -6.64 -3.74
N ARG A 10 -5.59 -6.20 -3.95
CA ARG A 10 -5.90 -4.79 -4.18
C ARG A 10 -6.84 -4.29 -3.10
N LEU A 11 -6.46 -3.18 -2.47
CA LEU A 11 -7.26 -2.53 -1.43
C LEU A 11 -7.66 -1.14 -1.93
N ASN A 12 -8.91 -0.77 -1.68
CA ASN A 12 -9.40 0.56 -2.02
C ASN A 12 -9.66 1.33 -0.73
N GLU A 13 -8.76 2.26 -0.43
CA GLU A 13 -8.85 3.12 0.75
C GLU A 13 -9.14 4.58 0.36
N ARG A 14 -9.69 4.78 -0.84
CA ARG A 14 -10.11 6.12 -1.27
C ARG A 14 -11.17 6.65 -0.29
N GLY A 15 -11.03 7.92 0.06
CA GLY A 15 -11.93 8.58 1.00
C GLY A 15 -11.64 8.31 2.47
N HIS A 16 -10.72 7.42 2.77
CA HIS A 16 -10.34 7.09 4.15
C HIS A 16 -9.12 7.90 4.57
N ARG A 17 -9.13 8.41 5.80
CA ARG A 17 -8.02 9.17 6.37
C ARG A 17 -7.07 8.28 7.13
N CYS A 18 -5.82 8.72 7.23
CA CYS A 18 -4.85 8.09 8.11
C CYS A 18 -5.41 8.01 9.55
N PRO A 19 -5.27 6.86 10.25
CA PRO A 19 -4.41 5.74 9.90
C PRO A 19 -5.12 4.59 9.16
N MET A 20 -6.34 4.79 8.66
CA MET A 20 -7.13 3.71 8.07
C MET A 20 -6.43 2.97 6.93
N PRO A 21 -5.75 3.65 5.96
CA PRO A 21 -5.04 2.93 4.91
C PRO A 21 -3.94 2.02 5.46
N VAL A 22 -3.21 2.47 6.47
CA VAL A 22 -2.15 1.66 7.11
C VAL A 22 -2.75 0.44 7.81
N ILE A 23 -3.88 0.63 8.50
CA ILE A 23 -4.57 -0.46 9.19
C ILE A 23 -5.02 -1.51 8.17
N ALA A 24 -5.56 -1.08 7.03
CA ALA A 24 -6.00 -1.99 5.98
C ALA A 24 -4.84 -2.80 5.41
N VAL A 25 -3.70 -2.16 5.13
CA VAL A 25 -2.51 -2.84 4.61
C VAL A 25 -1.96 -3.81 5.66
N ALA A 26 -1.91 -3.39 6.92
CA ALA A 26 -1.40 -4.23 8.01
C ALA A 26 -2.25 -5.50 8.15
N ARG A 27 -3.56 -5.36 8.08
CA ARG A 27 -4.48 -6.50 8.15
C ARG A 27 -4.27 -7.45 6.97
N ALA A 28 -4.21 -6.91 5.75
CA ALA A 28 -3.99 -7.72 4.55
C ALA A 28 -2.64 -8.44 4.60
N ALA A 29 -1.60 -7.76 5.07
CA ALA A 29 -0.27 -8.35 5.18
C ALA A 29 -0.27 -9.52 6.18
N LYS A 30 -0.98 -9.37 7.30
CA LYS A 30 -1.07 -10.41 8.32
C LYS A 30 -1.78 -11.65 7.79
N GLU A 31 -2.73 -11.48 6.88
CA GLU A 31 -3.51 -12.58 6.30
C GLU A 31 -2.86 -13.18 5.05
N SER A 32 -1.75 -12.62 4.60
CA SER A 32 -1.11 -13.01 3.36
C SER A 32 0.17 -13.80 3.59
N ALA A 33 0.48 -14.69 2.63
CA ALA A 33 1.74 -15.43 2.64
C ALA A 33 2.91 -14.47 2.34
N ALA A 34 4.11 -14.91 2.69
CA ALA A 34 5.33 -14.15 2.37
C ALA A 34 5.47 -13.99 0.86
N GLY A 35 5.91 -12.82 0.43
CA GLY A 35 6.08 -12.52 -0.98
C GLY A 35 4.83 -12.01 -1.68
N THR A 36 3.73 -11.79 -0.94
CA THR A 36 2.49 -11.25 -1.50
C THR A 36 2.65 -9.77 -1.81
N VAL A 37 2.25 -9.35 -3.01
CA VAL A 37 2.25 -7.94 -3.41
C VAL A 37 0.87 -7.36 -3.15
N ILE A 38 0.81 -6.32 -2.33
CA ILE A 38 -0.43 -5.65 -1.94
C ILE A 38 -0.40 -4.23 -2.49
N ALA A 39 -1.45 -3.86 -3.22
CA ALA A 39 -1.64 -2.50 -3.72
C ALA A 39 -2.77 -1.85 -2.92
N VAL A 40 -2.53 -0.65 -2.43
CA VAL A 40 -3.55 0.12 -1.71
C VAL A 40 -3.70 1.49 -2.34
N ALA A 41 -4.93 1.80 -2.78
CA ALA A 41 -5.24 3.09 -3.40
C ALA A 41 -5.73 4.05 -2.32
N CYS A 42 -5.09 5.21 -2.20
CA CYS A 42 -5.36 6.18 -1.15
C CYS A 42 -5.55 7.58 -1.74
N THR A 43 -6.43 8.35 -1.10
CA THR A 43 -6.61 9.77 -1.43
C THR A 43 -6.05 10.68 -0.35
N ASP A 44 -5.80 10.15 0.86
CA ASP A 44 -5.23 10.94 1.95
C ASP A 44 -3.75 11.20 1.69
N PRO A 45 -3.30 12.49 1.67
CA PRO A 45 -1.90 12.81 1.43
C PRO A 45 -0.94 12.26 2.50
N GLY A 46 -1.43 11.99 3.70
CA GLY A 46 -0.61 11.40 4.76
C GLY A 46 -0.11 10.00 4.44
N ALA A 47 -0.80 9.28 3.54
CA ALA A 47 -0.40 7.92 3.15
C ALA A 47 1.00 7.88 2.52
N ALA A 48 1.40 8.96 1.85
CA ALA A 48 2.71 9.03 1.19
C ALA A 48 3.88 8.87 2.16
N SER A 49 3.72 9.29 3.41
CA SER A 49 4.74 9.10 4.44
C SER A 49 4.40 7.92 5.36
N ASP A 50 3.13 7.68 5.62
CA ASP A 50 2.72 6.66 6.59
C ASP A 50 2.93 5.23 6.08
N ILE A 51 2.66 4.98 4.79
CA ILE A 51 2.83 3.63 4.23
C ILE A 51 4.31 3.22 4.23
N PRO A 52 5.24 4.04 3.69
CA PRO A 52 6.66 3.69 3.78
C PRO A 52 7.18 3.54 5.21
N ALA A 53 6.73 4.39 6.13
CA ALA A 53 7.15 4.31 7.53
C ALA A 53 6.69 3.00 8.17
N TRP A 54 5.46 2.59 7.90
CA TRP A 54 4.94 1.31 8.39
C TRP A 54 5.74 0.14 7.81
N CYS A 55 6.07 0.19 6.53
CA CYS A 55 6.87 -0.85 5.87
C CYS A 55 8.22 -1.01 6.55
N GLU A 56 8.90 0.10 6.83
CA GLU A 56 10.20 0.09 7.49
C GLU A 56 10.10 -0.51 8.88
N MET A 57 9.10 -0.09 9.64
CA MET A 57 8.89 -0.54 11.00
C MET A 57 8.59 -2.05 11.08
N ARG A 58 7.88 -2.59 10.10
CA ARG A 58 7.43 -3.98 10.10
C ARG A 58 8.29 -4.92 9.26
N GLY A 59 9.32 -4.40 8.60
CA GLY A 59 10.15 -5.22 7.74
C GLY A 59 9.44 -5.69 6.47
N VAL A 60 8.51 -4.90 5.98
CA VAL A 60 7.80 -5.14 4.72
C VAL A 60 8.49 -4.30 3.65
N ASP A 61 8.62 -4.85 2.43
CA ASP A 61 9.25 -4.11 1.34
C ASP A 61 8.29 -3.08 0.77
N PHE A 62 8.72 -1.82 0.73
CA PHE A 62 7.99 -0.79 0.01
C PHE A 62 8.46 -0.78 -1.44
N LEU A 63 7.57 -1.11 -2.38
CA LEU A 63 7.93 -1.25 -3.78
C LEU A 63 7.83 0.05 -4.57
N GLY A 64 6.98 0.97 -4.13
CA GLY A 64 6.81 2.23 -4.80
C GLY A 64 5.35 2.67 -4.83
N SER A 65 5.10 3.74 -5.58
CA SER A 65 3.77 4.30 -5.71
C SER A 65 3.49 4.67 -7.17
N GLN A 66 2.20 4.76 -7.50
CA GLN A 66 1.76 5.09 -8.84
C GLN A 66 0.53 5.99 -8.75
N PRO A 67 0.56 7.17 -9.41
CA PRO A 67 -0.61 8.03 -9.44
C PRO A 67 -1.71 7.42 -10.29
N GLU A 68 -2.95 7.60 -9.87
CA GLU A 68 -4.11 7.13 -10.59
C GLU A 68 -4.80 8.30 -11.31
N ALA A 69 -5.61 7.99 -12.33
CA ALA A 69 -6.26 9.00 -13.15
C ALA A 69 -7.26 9.86 -12.36
N ASP A 70 -7.81 9.32 -11.28
CA ASP A 70 -8.79 10.01 -10.43
C ASP A 70 -8.16 10.86 -9.33
N GLY A 71 -6.83 10.97 -9.29
CA GLY A 71 -6.12 11.74 -8.28
C GLY A 71 -5.68 10.93 -7.07
N ALA A 72 -6.10 9.68 -6.96
CA ALA A 72 -5.59 8.79 -5.91
C ALA A 72 -4.15 8.39 -6.21
N VAL A 73 -3.48 7.85 -5.21
CA VAL A 73 -2.15 7.27 -5.37
C VAL A 73 -2.21 5.83 -4.86
N THR A 74 -1.72 4.90 -5.66
CA THR A 74 -1.63 3.50 -5.27
C THR A 74 -0.23 3.21 -4.77
N TYR A 75 -0.15 2.64 -3.56
CA TYR A 75 1.11 2.25 -2.94
C TYR A 75 1.23 0.74 -3.00
N LEU A 76 2.42 0.23 -3.33
CA LEU A 76 2.66 -1.19 -3.46
C LEU A 76 3.69 -1.64 -2.42
N VAL A 77 3.37 -2.72 -1.74
CA VAL A 77 4.24 -3.32 -0.73
C VAL A 77 4.33 -4.82 -0.97
N ARG A 78 5.41 -5.44 -0.51
CA ARG A 78 5.59 -6.89 -0.58
C ARG A 78 5.85 -7.43 0.81
N THR A 79 5.06 -8.43 1.21
CA THR A 79 5.24 -9.10 2.49
C THR A 79 6.52 -9.95 2.48
N ARG A 80 7.10 -10.13 3.66
CA ARG A 80 8.28 -10.99 3.84
C ARG A 80 7.95 -12.21 4.68
#